data_2b97d7b3aef014a689329f7852a972eb
#
_entry.id   2b97d7b3aef014a689329f7852a972eb
#
_cell.length_a   1.000
_cell.length_b   1.000
_cell.length_c   1.000
_cell.angle_alpha   90.00
_cell.angle_beta   90.00
_cell.angle_gamma   90.00
#
_symmetry.space_group_name_H-M   'P 1'
#
loop_
_entity.id
_entity.type
_entity.pdbx_description
1 polymer ?
#
loop_
_entity_poly.entity_id
_entity_poly.type
_entity_poly.pdbx_seq_one_letter_code
_entity_poly.pdbx_strand_id
1 'polypeptide(L)'
;MRVFLGGTCANSEWRKELIPMLNIDYFNPVVSNWTPECQDEELKQRETCDYVLYTLTRVFSTYSIAEVIDDSNKRPKKTIICITNEKLKNGKLAISSQDIKHLDAVGRLAERNGSLYFKSLDEVAKYLNNK
;
A
#
# COMPACT_ATOMS: atom_id res chain seq x y z
N MET A 1 -12.68 -7.79 -10.73
CA MET A 1 -11.44 -7.84 -9.95
C MET A 1 -11.34 -6.60 -9.09
N ARG A 2 -10.91 -6.75 -7.85
CA ARG A 2 -10.89 -5.64 -6.88
C ARG A 2 -9.61 -5.66 -6.07
N VAL A 3 -9.05 -4.48 -5.80
CA VAL A 3 -7.84 -4.30 -5.00
C VAL A 3 -8.16 -3.51 -3.73
N PHE A 4 -7.61 -3.97 -2.60
CA PHE A 4 -7.65 -3.25 -1.32
C PHE A 4 -6.51 -2.22 -1.30
N LEU A 5 -6.83 -0.97 -0.95
CA LEU A 5 -5.86 0.14 -0.98
C LEU A 5 -5.40 0.52 0.45
N GLY A 6 -4.54 -0.32 1.02
CA GLY A 6 -3.90 -0.06 2.32
C GLY A 6 -2.67 0.81 2.20
N GLY A 7 -2.09 1.16 3.33
CA GLY A 7 -0.86 1.94 3.37
C GLY A 7 -1.02 3.29 4.06
N THR A 8 -0.07 4.18 3.83
CA THR A 8 -0.02 5.49 4.48
C THR A 8 -1.33 6.26 4.27
N CYS A 9 -1.91 6.77 5.36
CA CYS A 9 -3.14 7.54 5.31
C CYS A 9 -2.89 9.05 5.51
N ALA A 10 -2.16 9.41 6.57
CA ALA A 10 -1.98 10.81 6.94
C ALA A 10 -0.97 11.51 6.03
N ASN A 11 -1.34 12.73 5.58
CA ASN A 11 -0.44 13.63 4.84
C ASN A 11 0.13 13.04 3.56
N SER A 12 -0.63 12.19 2.87
CA SER A 12 -0.19 11.55 1.65
C SER A 12 -1.32 11.52 0.62
N GLU A 13 -0.96 11.74 -0.63
CA GLU A 13 -1.91 11.86 -1.75
C GLU A 13 -1.84 10.66 -2.70
N TRP A 14 -1.17 9.59 -2.32
CA TRP A 14 -0.93 8.47 -3.24
C TRP A 14 -2.23 7.82 -3.77
N ARG A 15 -3.28 7.78 -2.95
CA ARG A 15 -4.57 7.20 -3.40
C ARG A 15 -5.21 8.07 -4.48
N LYS A 16 -5.13 9.38 -4.33
CA LYS A 16 -5.64 10.33 -5.33
C LYS A 16 -4.90 10.21 -6.65
N GLU A 17 -3.62 9.85 -6.61
CA GLU A 17 -2.82 9.63 -7.81
C GLU A 17 -3.12 8.29 -8.46
N LEU A 18 -3.24 7.23 -7.66
CA LEU A 18 -3.41 5.86 -8.16
C LEU A 18 -4.82 5.61 -8.70
N ILE A 19 -5.84 6.00 -7.96
CA ILE A 19 -7.24 5.65 -8.30
C ILE A 19 -7.60 5.99 -9.75
N PRO A 20 -7.29 7.19 -10.27
CA PRO A 20 -7.61 7.50 -11.67
C PRO A 20 -6.90 6.60 -12.69
N MET A 21 -5.80 5.97 -12.31
CA MET A 21 -5.04 5.08 -13.21
C MET A 21 -5.59 3.66 -13.25
N LEU A 22 -6.46 3.29 -12.29
CA LEU A 22 -6.96 1.91 -12.18
C LEU A 22 -8.14 1.65 -13.12
N ASN A 23 -8.10 0.50 -13.81
CA ASN A 23 -9.20 0.00 -14.63
C ASN A 23 -9.99 -1.11 -13.93
N ILE A 24 -9.66 -1.42 -12.68
CA ILE A 24 -10.32 -2.43 -11.86
C ILE A 24 -10.99 -1.76 -10.66
N ASP A 25 -11.90 -2.48 -10.02
CA ASP A 25 -12.54 -2.00 -8.79
C ASP A 25 -11.54 -1.92 -7.64
N TYR A 26 -11.83 -1.07 -6.69
CA TYR A 26 -10.99 -0.93 -5.51
C TYR A 26 -11.82 -0.74 -4.25
N PHE A 27 -11.24 -1.06 -3.12
CA PHE A 27 -11.76 -0.72 -1.80
C PHE A 27 -10.79 0.25 -1.13
N ASN A 28 -11.28 1.44 -0.81
CA ASN A 28 -10.50 2.46 -0.10
C ASN A 28 -10.89 2.46 1.38
N PRO A 29 -10.00 2.01 2.30
CA PRO A 29 -10.34 1.93 3.73
C PRO A 29 -10.37 3.27 4.45
N VAL A 30 -9.94 4.34 3.80
CA VAL A 30 -9.90 5.66 4.43
C VAL A 30 -11.31 6.20 4.63
N VAL A 31 -11.66 6.48 5.88
CA VAL A 31 -12.97 7.03 6.26
C VAL A 31 -12.78 8.26 7.15
N SER A 32 -13.76 9.17 7.13
CA SER A 32 -13.72 10.39 7.95
C SER A 32 -13.97 10.12 9.44
N ASN A 33 -14.66 9.03 9.75
CA ASN A 33 -15.01 8.66 11.13
C ASN A 33 -14.85 7.15 11.30
N TRP A 34 -13.70 6.75 11.84
CA TRP A 34 -13.38 5.34 12.05
C TRP A 34 -14.17 4.75 13.21
N THR A 35 -14.70 3.56 13.02
CA THR A 35 -15.42 2.79 14.04
C THR A 35 -14.89 1.36 14.08
N PRO A 36 -15.18 0.57 15.16
CA PRO A 36 -14.80 -0.85 15.18
C PRO A 36 -15.34 -1.66 14.00
N GLU A 37 -16.51 -1.30 13.49
CA GLU A 37 -17.12 -1.92 12.31
C GLU A 37 -16.28 -1.67 11.05
N CYS A 38 -15.60 -0.52 10.98
CA CYS A 38 -14.67 -0.22 9.88
C CYS A 38 -13.50 -1.20 9.89
N GLN A 39 -13.00 -1.57 11.06
CA GLN A 39 -11.92 -2.56 11.18
C GLN A 39 -12.38 -3.93 10.69
N ASP A 40 -13.57 -4.37 11.06
CA ASP A 40 -14.14 -5.63 10.60
C ASP A 40 -14.27 -5.66 9.08
N GLU A 41 -14.70 -4.55 8.47
CA GLU A 41 -14.81 -4.43 7.02
C GLU A 41 -13.42 -4.46 6.35
N GLU A 42 -12.43 -3.81 6.95
CA GLU A 42 -11.05 -3.85 6.43
C GLU A 42 -10.51 -5.28 6.42
N LEU A 43 -10.68 -6.01 7.52
CA LEU A 43 -10.24 -7.41 7.62
C LEU A 43 -10.92 -8.26 6.56
N LYS A 44 -12.22 -8.07 6.36
CA LYS A 44 -12.98 -8.78 5.34
C LYS A 44 -12.48 -8.47 3.94
N GLN A 45 -12.23 -7.19 3.63
CA GLN A 45 -11.75 -6.79 2.30
C GLN A 45 -10.33 -7.30 2.04
N ARG A 46 -9.46 -7.29 3.04
CA ARG A 46 -8.12 -7.87 2.91
C ARG A 46 -8.18 -9.36 2.55
N GLU A 47 -9.15 -10.07 3.11
CA GLU A 47 -9.34 -11.49 2.84
C GLU A 47 -9.97 -11.74 1.47
N THR A 48 -10.96 -10.93 1.08
CA THR A 48 -11.81 -11.21 -0.08
C THR A 48 -11.41 -10.49 -1.37
N CYS A 49 -10.68 -9.38 -1.31
CA CYS A 49 -10.19 -8.72 -2.51
C CYS A 49 -9.23 -9.62 -3.28
N ASP A 50 -9.18 -9.45 -4.60
CA ASP A 50 -8.26 -10.23 -5.45
C ASP A 50 -6.81 -9.85 -5.19
N TYR A 51 -6.55 -8.59 -4.85
CA TYR A 51 -5.23 -8.08 -4.47
C TYR A 51 -5.34 -7.19 -3.25
N VAL A 52 -4.28 -7.20 -2.43
CA VAL A 52 -4.13 -6.24 -1.34
C VAL A 52 -2.85 -5.44 -1.60
N LEU A 53 -3.02 -4.14 -1.73
CA LEU A 53 -1.92 -3.21 -2.00
C LEU A 53 -1.65 -2.39 -0.74
N TYR A 54 -0.37 -2.26 -0.41
CA TYR A 54 0.09 -1.36 0.65
C TYR A 54 1.11 -0.41 0.06
N THR A 55 0.75 0.87 -0.03
CA THR A 55 1.66 1.92 -0.50
C THR A 55 2.17 2.69 0.70
N LEU A 56 3.48 2.65 0.91
CA LEU A 56 4.14 3.32 2.02
C LEU A 56 4.87 4.56 1.49
N THR A 57 4.44 5.73 1.97
CA THR A 57 4.98 7.04 1.57
C THR A 57 5.54 7.82 2.74
N ARG A 58 5.49 7.24 3.94
CA ARG A 58 6.00 7.84 5.17
C ARG A 58 6.55 6.76 6.09
N VAL A 59 7.59 7.11 6.85
CA VAL A 59 8.23 6.16 7.76
C VAL A 59 7.35 5.81 8.96
N PHE A 60 6.42 6.68 9.34
CA PHE A 60 5.53 6.44 10.47
C PHE A 60 4.29 5.59 10.14
N SER A 61 4.26 4.97 8.98
CA SER A 61 3.18 4.05 8.58
C SER A 61 3.28 2.70 9.29
N THR A 62 3.43 2.71 10.62
CA THR A 62 3.78 1.53 11.43
C THR A 62 2.77 0.40 11.31
N TYR A 63 1.48 0.73 11.43
CA TYR A 63 0.45 -0.31 11.36
C TYR A 63 0.36 -0.91 9.95
N SER A 64 0.48 -0.09 8.93
CA SER A 64 0.49 -0.57 7.53
C SER A 64 1.67 -1.48 7.27
N ILE A 65 2.83 -1.19 7.87
CA ILE A 65 4.01 -2.07 7.78
C ILE A 65 3.69 -3.43 8.38
N ALA A 66 3.07 -3.47 9.57
CA ALA A 66 2.66 -4.72 10.21
C ALA A 66 1.64 -5.47 9.34
N GLU A 67 0.66 -4.76 8.78
CA GLU A 67 -0.37 -5.36 7.94
C GLU A 67 0.21 -5.99 6.67
N VAL A 68 1.11 -5.29 5.98
CA VAL A 68 1.67 -5.81 4.73
C VAL A 68 2.51 -7.06 4.98
N ILE A 69 3.24 -7.11 6.09
CA ILE A 69 4.01 -8.30 6.42
C ILE A 69 3.09 -9.45 6.82
N ASP A 70 2.05 -9.16 7.59
CA ASP A 70 1.02 -10.16 7.93
C ASP A 70 0.40 -10.76 6.66
N ASP A 71 -0.02 -9.90 5.72
CA ASP A 71 -0.60 -10.36 4.47
C ASP A 71 0.41 -11.07 3.56
N SER A 72 1.67 -10.63 3.55
CA SER A 72 2.71 -11.31 2.76
C SER A 72 2.97 -12.73 3.27
N ASN A 73 2.70 -13.00 4.54
CA ASN A 73 2.80 -14.36 5.10
C ASN A 73 1.53 -15.17 4.85
N LYS A 74 0.36 -14.57 5.02
CA LYS A 74 -0.93 -15.28 4.91
C LYS A 74 -1.39 -15.47 3.47
N ARG A 75 -1.16 -14.46 2.62
CA ARG A 75 -1.65 -14.44 1.24
C ARG A 75 -0.63 -13.80 0.29
N PRO A 76 0.58 -14.41 0.21
CA PRO A 76 1.70 -13.77 -0.52
C PRO A 76 1.41 -13.48 -1.98
N LYS A 77 0.67 -14.36 -2.67
CA LYS A 77 0.45 -14.24 -4.12
C LYS A 77 -0.42 -13.05 -4.50
N LYS A 78 -1.23 -12.53 -3.59
CA LYS A 78 -2.09 -11.37 -3.87
C LYS A 78 -1.67 -10.10 -3.13
N THR A 79 -0.56 -10.15 -2.38
CA THR A 79 -0.07 -9.00 -1.63
C THR A 79 0.96 -8.24 -2.46
N ILE A 80 0.78 -6.92 -2.51
CA ILE A 80 1.65 -6.00 -3.23
C ILE A 80 2.09 -4.91 -2.27
N ILE A 81 3.39 -4.65 -2.23
CA ILE A 81 3.93 -3.50 -1.50
C ILE A 81 4.50 -2.51 -2.51
N CYS A 82 4.22 -1.24 -2.31
CA CYS A 82 4.77 -0.15 -3.11
C CYS A 82 5.37 0.88 -2.14
N ILE A 83 6.61 1.26 -2.37
CA ILE A 83 7.28 2.28 -1.56
C ILE A 83 7.70 3.41 -2.48
N THR A 84 7.13 4.59 -2.24
CA THR A 84 7.44 5.79 -3.01
C THR A 84 7.82 6.92 -2.07
N ASN A 85 8.73 7.78 -2.50
CA ASN A 85 9.17 8.92 -1.70
C ASN A 85 8.58 10.20 -2.31
N GLU A 86 7.50 10.69 -1.70
CA GLU A 86 6.79 11.87 -2.19
C GLU A 86 7.59 13.15 -1.98
N LYS A 87 7.46 14.06 -2.94
CA LYS A 87 8.03 15.39 -2.81
C LYS A 87 7.02 16.27 -2.06
N LEU A 88 7.49 16.92 -0.99
CA LEU A 88 6.68 17.83 -0.18
C LEU A 88 6.57 19.19 -0.87
N LYS A 89 5.68 20.06 -0.36
CA LYS A 89 5.47 21.42 -0.89
C LYS A 89 6.74 22.26 -0.88
N ASN A 90 7.64 22.01 0.09
CA ASN A 90 8.92 22.72 0.19
C ASN A 90 9.98 22.18 -0.78
N GLY A 91 9.65 21.23 -1.64
CA GLY A 91 10.55 20.61 -2.59
C GLY A 91 11.41 19.49 -2.05
N LYS A 92 11.37 19.23 -0.75
CA LYS A 92 12.14 18.15 -0.13
C LYS A 92 11.38 16.84 -0.21
N LEU A 93 12.12 15.73 -0.23
CA LEU A 93 11.51 14.40 -0.15
C LEU A 93 10.96 14.15 1.25
N ALA A 94 9.83 13.46 1.32
CA ALA A 94 9.15 13.17 2.59
C ALA A 94 9.94 12.21 3.48
N ILE A 95 10.72 11.32 2.87
CA ILE A 95 11.47 10.28 3.57
C ILE A 95 12.96 10.54 3.37
N SER A 96 13.73 10.56 4.46
CA SER A 96 15.17 10.76 4.40
C SER A 96 15.86 9.60 3.67
N SER A 97 17.08 9.85 3.17
CA SER A 97 17.87 8.82 2.50
C SER A 97 18.19 7.64 3.42
N GLN A 98 18.26 7.87 4.72
CA GLN A 98 18.49 6.81 5.71
C GLN A 98 17.20 6.01 5.94
N ASP A 99 16.08 6.69 6.13
CA ASP A 99 14.80 6.03 6.41
C ASP A 99 14.26 5.24 5.21
N ILE A 100 14.53 5.70 3.99
CA ILE A 100 14.09 4.96 2.80
C ILE A 100 14.76 3.58 2.72
N LYS A 101 15.97 3.43 3.26
CA LYS A 101 16.64 2.14 3.33
C LYS A 101 15.91 1.16 4.25
N HIS A 102 15.34 1.67 5.35
CA HIS A 102 14.56 0.84 6.27
C HIS A 102 13.25 0.38 5.61
N LEU A 103 12.58 1.27 4.88
CA LEU A 103 11.38 0.89 4.14
C LEU A 103 11.69 -0.10 3.02
N ASP A 104 12.80 0.10 2.31
CA ASP A 104 13.24 -0.85 1.29
C ASP A 104 13.47 -2.25 1.88
N ALA A 105 14.00 -2.33 3.09
CA ALA A 105 14.15 -3.60 3.80
C ALA A 105 12.80 -4.28 4.04
N VAL A 106 11.76 -3.51 4.37
CA VAL A 106 10.39 -4.03 4.51
C VAL A 106 9.89 -4.58 3.18
N GLY A 107 10.09 -3.85 2.09
CA GLY A 107 9.71 -4.29 0.75
C GLY A 107 10.39 -5.60 0.36
N ARG A 108 11.68 -5.71 0.63
CA ARG A 108 12.45 -6.92 0.35
C ARG A 108 11.98 -8.11 1.20
N LEU A 109 11.58 -7.86 2.44
CA LEU A 109 11.05 -8.92 3.30
C LEU A 109 9.73 -9.46 2.73
N ALA A 110 8.82 -8.58 2.32
CA ALA A 110 7.58 -8.98 1.68
C ALA A 110 7.86 -9.79 0.40
N GLU A 111 8.84 -9.36 -0.39
CA GLU A 111 9.26 -10.05 -1.61
C GLU A 111 9.79 -11.46 -1.33
N ARG A 112 10.57 -11.62 -0.26
CA ARG A 112 11.05 -12.93 0.18
C ARG A 112 9.90 -13.86 0.57
N ASN A 113 8.80 -13.31 1.08
CA ASN A 113 7.61 -14.09 1.42
C ASN A 113 6.79 -14.47 0.18
N GLY A 114 7.17 -13.97 -0.99
CA GLY A 114 6.50 -14.29 -2.25
C GLY A 114 5.57 -13.19 -2.78
N SER A 115 5.58 -12.02 -2.15
CA SER A 115 4.78 -10.87 -2.58
C SER A 115 5.51 -10.04 -3.63
N LEU A 116 4.78 -9.11 -4.28
CA LEU A 116 5.37 -8.21 -5.26
C LEU A 116 5.78 -6.89 -4.59
N TYR A 117 6.92 -6.38 -5.00
CA TYR A 117 7.44 -5.11 -4.52
C TYR A 117 7.69 -4.17 -5.70
N PHE A 118 6.95 -3.06 -5.73
CA PHE A 118 7.09 -2.01 -6.75
C PHE A 118 7.57 -0.71 -6.11
N LYS A 119 8.24 0.10 -6.92
CA LYS A 119 8.80 1.38 -6.48
C LYS A 119 8.08 2.60 -7.04
N SER A 120 7.03 2.37 -7.84
CA SER A 120 6.22 3.47 -8.38
C SER A 120 4.76 3.05 -8.50
N LEU A 121 3.87 4.05 -8.44
CA LEU A 121 2.44 3.83 -8.64
C LEU A 121 2.13 3.44 -10.09
N ASP A 122 2.91 3.93 -11.03
CA ASP A 122 2.75 3.56 -12.45
C ASP A 122 2.95 2.06 -12.65
N GLU A 123 3.96 1.50 -12.02
CA GLU A 123 4.21 0.05 -12.07
C GLU A 123 3.05 -0.74 -11.46
N VAL A 124 2.52 -0.27 -10.32
CA VAL A 124 1.37 -0.89 -9.67
C VAL A 124 0.15 -0.89 -10.59
N ALA A 125 -0.19 0.28 -11.13
CA ALA A 125 -1.34 0.43 -12.02
C ALA A 125 -1.20 -0.47 -13.26
N LYS A 126 -0.02 -0.48 -13.87
CA LYS A 126 0.27 -1.31 -15.04
C LYS A 126 0.06 -2.79 -14.72
N TYR A 127 0.56 -3.24 -13.58
CA TYR A 127 0.41 -4.64 -13.16
C TYR A 127 -1.06 -4.99 -12.95
N LEU A 128 -1.79 -4.18 -12.17
CA LEU A 128 -3.20 -4.46 -11.85
C LEU A 128 -4.11 -4.39 -13.08
N ASN A 129 -3.86 -3.45 -13.98
CA ASN A 129 -4.70 -3.26 -15.16
C ASN A 129 -4.51 -4.35 -16.23
N ASN A 130 -3.44 -5.11 -16.13
CA ASN A 130 -3.13 -6.18 -17.09
C ASN A 130 -3.47 -7.59 -16.57
N LYS A 131 -4.31 -7.68 -15.53
CA LYS A 131 -4.73 -8.97 -14.93
C LYS A 131 -6.13 -9.43 -15.34
#